data_bc17f83591024392acf6a9d8466b0ce7
#
_entry.id   bc17f83591024392acf6a9d8466b0ce7
#
_cell.length_a   1.000
_cell.length_b   1.000
_cell.length_c   1.000
_cell.angle_alpha   90.00
_cell.angle_beta   90.00
_cell.angle_gamma   90.00
#
_symmetry.space_group_name_H-M   'P 1'
#
loop_
_entity.id
_entity.type
_entity.pdbx_description
1 polymer ?
#
loop_
_entity_poly.entity_id
_entity_poly.type
_entity_poly.pdbx_seq_one_letter_code
_entity_poly.pdbx_strand_id
1 'polypeptide(L)'
;MSTWPQWLPLREELVPMSPYGAPQVSAEASLNTNENPFSPSPALIKAIADRVSAIGAQLNRYPDREATSLRTALASHVNSQ
;
A
#
# COMPACT_ATOMS: atom_id res chain seq x y z
N MET A 1 18.73 -0.06 -18.59
CA MET A 1 18.31 -1.39 -19.09
C MET A 1 18.49 -2.43 -17.98
N SER A 2 17.43 -3.13 -17.64
CA SER A 2 17.56 -4.27 -16.76
C SER A 2 18.12 -5.46 -17.56
N THR A 3 19.27 -5.97 -17.15
CA THR A 3 19.79 -7.23 -17.68
C THR A 3 19.27 -8.36 -16.82
N TRP A 4 18.52 -9.24 -17.42
CA TRP A 4 18.02 -10.43 -16.73
C TRP A 4 19.14 -11.42 -16.50
N PRO A 5 19.16 -12.12 -15.36
CA PRO A 5 20.14 -13.17 -15.12
C PRO A 5 20.02 -14.28 -16.16
N GLN A 6 21.15 -14.77 -16.68
CA GLN A 6 21.16 -15.81 -17.72
C GLN A 6 20.53 -17.13 -17.27
N TRP A 7 20.48 -17.37 -15.96
CA TRP A 7 19.87 -18.58 -15.40
C TRP A 7 18.34 -18.51 -15.31
N LEU A 8 17.75 -17.32 -15.54
CA LEU A 8 16.31 -17.14 -15.43
C LEU A 8 15.63 -17.48 -16.77
N PRO A 9 14.80 -18.53 -16.83
CA PRO A 9 14.13 -18.93 -18.07
C PRO A 9 12.98 -17.98 -18.38
N LEU A 10 13.24 -16.92 -19.13
CA LEU A 10 12.22 -15.99 -19.59
C LEU A 10 11.81 -16.32 -21.02
N ARG A 11 10.53 -16.12 -21.33
CA ARG A 11 10.05 -16.14 -22.71
C ARG A 11 10.65 -14.95 -23.47
N GLU A 12 10.97 -15.15 -24.74
CA GLU A 12 11.61 -14.13 -25.56
C GLU A 12 10.81 -12.83 -25.64
N GLU A 13 9.48 -12.94 -25.65
CA GLU A 13 8.58 -11.80 -25.72
C GLU A 13 8.64 -10.92 -24.46
N LEU A 14 9.08 -11.47 -23.33
CA LEU A 14 9.14 -10.76 -22.06
C LEU A 14 10.49 -10.06 -21.83
N VAL A 15 11.53 -10.49 -22.53
CA VAL A 15 12.88 -9.96 -22.35
C VAL A 15 12.94 -8.44 -22.56
N PRO A 16 12.31 -7.86 -23.62
CA PRO A 16 12.36 -6.42 -23.86
C PRO A 16 11.40 -5.62 -22.98
N MET A 17 10.54 -6.27 -22.21
CA MET A 17 9.56 -5.58 -21.38
C MET A 17 10.19 -5.01 -20.11
N SER A 18 9.77 -3.83 -19.73
CA SER A 18 10.10 -3.21 -18.45
C SER A 18 8.87 -3.13 -17.56
N PRO A 19 9.03 -3.13 -16.23
CA PRO A 19 7.90 -2.94 -15.32
C PRO A 19 7.22 -1.60 -15.60
N TYR A 20 5.90 -1.58 -15.51
CA TYR A 20 5.17 -0.32 -15.55
C TYR A 20 5.51 0.51 -14.31
N GLY A 21 5.77 1.78 -14.53
CA GLY A 21 5.95 2.75 -13.46
C GLY A 21 5.58 4.13 -13.96
N ALA A 22 4.71 4.82 -13.22
CA ALA A 22 4.40 6.20 -13.54
C ALA A 22 5.63 7.09 -13.30
N PRO A 23 5.92 8.05 -14.18
CA PRO A 23 7.03 8.98 -13.98
C PRO A 23 6.90 9.74 -12.66
N GLN A 24 7.99 9.78 -11.90
CA GLN A 24 8.08 10.54 -10.65
C GLN A 24 8.80 11.85 -10.92
N VAL A 25 8.05 12.92 -11.10
CA VAL A 25 8.55 14.25 -11.41
C VAL A 25 8.13 15.20 -10.29
N SER A 26 9.05 16.05 -9.85
CA SER A 26 8.73 17.13 -8.91
C SER A 26 7.91 18.19 -9.61
N ALA A 27 6.71 18.45 -9.14
CA ALA A 27 5.79 19.44 -9.69
C ALA A 27 4.93 20.03 -8.58
N GLU A 28 4.37 21.23 -8.81
CA GLU A 28 3.41 21.82 -7.87
C GLU A 28 2.16 20.97 -7.69
N ALA A 29 1.72 20.34 -8.79
CA ALA A 29 0.58 19.41 -8.74
C ALA A 29 0.91 18.18 -9.58
N SER A 30 0.82 17.00 -8.98
CA SER A 30 1.00 15.71 -9.67
C SER A 30 -0.36 15.12 -9.98
N LEU A 31 -0.67 15.05 -11.29
CA LEU A 31 -1.98 14.57 -11.77
C LEU A 31 -1.86 13.27 -12.59
N ASN A 32 -0.67 12.70 -12.67
CA ASN A 32 -0.40 11.51 -13.48
C ASN A 32 -0.74 10.20 -12.78
N THR A 33 -1.07 10.26 -11.50
CA THR A 33 -1.50 9.11 -10.69
C THR A 33 -2.77 9.50 -9.93
N ASN A 34 -3.49 8.49 -9.47
CA ASN A 34 -4.77 8.70 -8.79
C ASN A 34 -4.55 8.87 -7.29
N GLU A 35 -4.11 10.05 -6.89
CA GLU A 35 -3.84 10.39 -5.50
C GLU A 35 -4.93 11.29 -4.91
N ASN A 36 -5.15 11.15 -3.60
CA ASN A 36 -5.96 12.11 -2.87
C ASN A 36 -5.10 13.37 -2.62
N PRO A 37 -5.51 14.57 -3.10
CA PRO A 37 -4.73 15.79 -2.93
C PRO A 37 -4.70 16.31 -1.48
N PHE A 38 -5.58 15.80 -0.62
CA PHE A 38 -5.66 16.23 0.77
C PHE A 38 -4.93 15.27 1.69
N SER A 39 -4.03 15.82 2.51
CA SER A 39 -3.36 15.04 3.54
C SER A 39 -4.34 14.63 4.65
N PRO A 40 -4.06 13.52 5.36
CA PRO A 40 -4.84 13.17 6.53
C PRO A 40 -4.83 14.30 7.57
N SER A 41 -5.89 14.40 8.36
CA SER A 41 -5.93 15.37 9.46
C SER A 41 -4.87 15.06 10.52
N PRO A 42 -4.40 16.09 11.29
CA PRO A 42 -3.49 15.84 12.40
C PRO A 42 -4.03 14.82 13.40
N ALA A 43 -5.34 14.85 13.67
CA ALA A 43 -5.98 13.88 14.56
C ALA A 43 -5.89 12.44 14.03
N LEU A 44 -6.09 12.24 12.73
CA LEU A 44 -5.97 10.92 12.10
C LEU A 44 -4.51 10.43 12.12
N ILE A 45 -3.56 11.31 11.81
CA ILE A 45 -2.13 10.98 11.86
C ILE A 45 -1.73 10.51 13.26
N LYS A 46 -2.17 11.24 14.29
CA LYS A 46 -1.92 10.86 15.68
C LYS A 46 -2.54 9.52 16.03
N ALA A 47 -3.78 9.27 15.62
CA ALA A 47 -4.46 8.01 15.88
C ALA A 47 -3.74 6.82 15.24
N ILE A 48 -3.23 6.97 14.02
CA ILE A 48 -2.43 5.95 13.32
C ILE A 48 -1.14 5.69 14.11
N ALA A 49 -0.42 6.73 14.51
CA ALA A 49 0.84 6.60 15.25
C ALA A 49 0.62 5.92 16.61
N ASP A 50 -0.42 6.30 17.34
CA ASP A 50 -0.78 5.70 18.63
C ASP A 50 -1.12 4.21 18.46
N ARG A 51 -1.84 3.85 17.40
CA ARG A 51 -2.19 2.45 17.13
C ARG A 51 -0.97 1.62 16.79
N VAL A 52 -0.06 2.12 15.97
CA VAL A 52 1.19 1.43 15.63
C VAL A 52 2.03 1.21 16.89
N SER A 53 2.13 2.20 17.77
CA SER A 53 2.82 2.07 19.05
C SER A 53 2.19 0.98 19.93
N ALA A 54 0.86 0.93 19.98
CA ALA A 54 0.13 -0.05 20.81
C ALA A 54 0.34 -1.50 20.35
N ILE A 55 0.45 -1.74 19.05
CA ILE A 55 0.60 -3.09 18.50
C ILE A 55 2.04 -3.44 18.12
N GLY A 56 2.97 -2.51 18.30
CA GLY A 56 4.36 -2.65 17.81
C GLY A 56 5.04 -3.94 18.24
N ALA A 57 4.85 -4.36 19.49
CA ALA A 57 5.45 -5.60 20.01
C ALA A 57 4.87 -6.88 19.40
N GLN A 58 3.78 -6.79 18.65
CA GLN A 58 3.08 -7.92 18.04
C GLN A 58 3.21 -7.96 16.51
N LEU A 59 3.91 -7.01 15.91
CA LEU A 59 4.03 -6.92 14.45
C LEU A 59 4.77 -8.12 13.83
N ASN A 60 5.49 -8.89 14.61
CA ASN A 60 6.13 -10.12 14.17
C ASN A 60 5.22 -11.35 14.19
N ARG A 61 4.00 -11.22 14.67
CA ARG A 61 3.04 -12.32 14.77
C ARG A 61 2.15 -12.38 13.53
N TYR A 62 1.59 -13.56 13.29
CA TYR A 62 0.56 -13.71 12.26
C TYR A 62 -0.65 -12.84 12.59
N PRO A 63 -1.23 -12.16 11.61
CA PRO A 63 -2.46 -11.41 11.82
C PRO A 63 -3.66 -12.33 12.04
N ASP A 64 -4.76 -11.75 12.54
CA ASP A 64 -6.04 -12.44 12.59
C ASP A 64 -6.47 -12.83 11.18
N ARG A 65 -6.58 -14.14 10.93
CA ARG A 65 -6.97 -14.66 9.61
C ARG A 65 -8.32 -14.14 9.13
N GLU A 66 -9.25 -13.96 10.05
CA GLU A 66 -10.60 -13.49 9.73
C GLU A 66 -10.72 -11.97 9.71
N ALA A 67 -9.69 -11.24 10.14
CA ALA A 67 -9.71 -9.78 10.26
C ALA A 67 -10.96 -9.27 11.00
N THR A 68 -11.30 -9.90 12.11
CA THR A 68 -12.59 -9.70 12.80
C THR A 68 -12.81 -8.25 13.21
N SER A 69 -11.81 -7.63 13.82
CA SER A 69 -11.91 -6.23 14.27
C SER A 69 -12.13 -5.27 13.10
N LEU A 70 -11.41 -5.48 12.00
CA LEU A 70 -11.54 -4.65 10.80
C LEU A 70 -12.93 -4.82 10.16
N ARG A 71 -13.38 -6.06 10.02
CA ARG A 71 -14.69 -6.36 9.44
C ARG A 71 -15.82 -5.75 10.26
N THR A 72 -15.74 -5.84 11.59
CA THR A 72 -16.72 -5.23 12.49
C THR A 72 -16.73 -3.71 12.33
N ALA A 73 -15.56 -3.08 12.29
CA ALA A 73 -15.47 -1.64 12.11
C ALA A 73 -16.02 -1.17 10.76
N LEU A 74 -15.70 -1.90 9.68
CA LEU A 74 -16.22 -1.59 8.35
C LEU A 74 -17.73 -1.78 8.28
N ALA A 75 -18.26 -2.85 8.85
CA ALA A 75 -19.71 -3.08 8.90
C ALA A 75 -20.44 -1.95 9.62
N SER A 76 -19.90 -1.50 10.74
CA SER A 76 -20.45 -0.35 11.47
C SER A 76 -20.40 0.92 10.64
N HIS A 77 -19.28 1.15 9.93
CA HIS A 77 -19.11 2.35 9.09
C HIS A 77 -20.14 2.43 7.96
N VAL A 78 -20.46 1.30 7.34
CA VAL A 78 -21.43 1.25 6.23
C VAL A 78 -22.86 0.88 6.69
N ASN A 79 -23.12 0.83 7.99
CA ASN A 79 -24.39 0.43 8.58
C ASN A 79 -24.86 -0.96 8.11
N SER A 80 -23.93 -1.89 8.01
CA SER A 80 -24.17 -3.28 7.63
C SER A 80 -23.89 -4.22 8.82
N GLN A 81 -24.39 -5.44 8.72
CA GLN A 81 -24.14 -6.48 9.73
C GLN A 81 -23.13 -7.53 9.24
#